data_fc5e1bb0c180ecc5d84835f41d9acb6b
#
_entry.id   fc5e1bb0c180ecc5d84835f41d9acb6b
#
_cell.length_a   1.000
_cell.length_b   1.000
_cell.length_c   1.000
_cell.angle_alpha   90.00
_cell.angle_beta   90.00
_cell.angle_gamma   90.00
#
_symmetry.space_group_name_H-M   'P 1'
#
loop_
_entity.id
_entity.type
_entity.pdbx_description
1 polymer ?
#
loop_
_entity_poly.entity_id
_entity_poly.type
_entity_poly.pdbx_seq_one_letter_code
_entity_poly.pdbx_strand_id
1 'polypeptide(L)'
;EFTDWFQKKAINGESAYVFFDEYGKILDFLYLKNEEESMDDVVPRLPSKKRLKVGTFKIKPRHTRRGERFMKKIMDRAITDDVDEVYVTIFPKPELEYLISSFEKYGFHHVANKNHGEQGPEYVLVKNMRAQEMDIVKDYPFVSLDGVEKNILAIRPDYHTALFPDSILNNEDPYDLVHDISPTNSIYKI
;
A
#
# COMPACT_ATOMS: atom_id res chain seq x y z
N GLU A 1 -6.26 11.45 22.27
CA GLU A 1 -6.01 11.82 20.85
C GLU A 1 -6.21 10.65 19.88
N PHE A 2 -5.41 9.53 19.98
CA PHE A 2 -5.63 8.36 19.12
C PHE A 2 -6.95 7.64 19.43
N THR A 3 -7.28 7.49 20.70
CA THR A 3 -8.51 6.83 21.15
C THR A 3 -9.76 7.58 20.66
N ASP A 4 -9.76 8.90 20.74
CA ASP A 4 -10.89 9.72 20.30
C ASP A 4 -11.07 9.68 18.78
N TRP A 5 -9.94 9.69 18.05
CA TRP A 5 -9.93 9.51 16.60
C TRP A 5 -10.49 8.14 16.22
N PHE A 6 -10.02 7.08 16.88
CA PHE A 6 -10.46 5.71 16.63
C PHE A 6 -11.96 5.52 16.92
N GLN A 7 -12.44 6.07 18.04
CA GLN A 7 -13.87 6.02 18.37
C GLN A 7 -14.74 6.72 17.34
N LYS A 8 -14.34 7.90 16.86
CA LYS A 8 -15.06 8.61 15.78
C LYS A 8 -15.14 7.77 14.51
N LYS A 9 -14.03 7.11 14.13
CA LYS A 9 -13.99 6.24 12.95
C LYS A 9 -14.89 5.01 13.10
N ALA A 10 -14.86 4.37 14.26
CA ALA A 10 -15.71 3.22 14.58
C ALA A 10 -17.21 3.58 14.56
N ILE A 11 -17.59 4.73 15.11
CA ILE A 11 -18.98 5.21 15.06
C ILE A 11 -19.45 5.43 13.62
N ASN A 12 -18.56 5.89 12.74
CA ASN A 12 -18.87 6.09 11.32
C ASN A 12 -18.88 4.78 10.50
N GLY A 13 -18.69 3.63 11.14
CA GLY A 13 -18.68 2.32 10.45
C GLY A 13 -17.43 2.11 9.59
N GLU A 14 -16.37 2.88 9.81
CA GLU A 14 -15.12 2.73 9.07
C GLU A 14 -14.34 1.50 9.56
N SER A 15 -13.66 0.81 8.64
CA SER A 15 -12.91 -0.42 8.92
C SER A 15 -11.40 -0.21 8.81
N ALA A 16 -10.63 -1.02 9.52
CA ALA A 16 -9.19 -1.07 9.44
C ALA A 16 -8.69 -2.52 9.43
N TYR A 17 -7.50 -2.72 8.87
CA TYR A 17 -6.81 -4.01 8.97
C TYR A 17 -5.89 -3.98 10.18
N VAL A 18 -5.97 -5.01 11.02
CA VAL A 18 -5.20 -5.10 12.26
C VAL A 18 -4.58 -6.48 12.42
N PHE A 19 -3.40 -6.51 13.06
CA PHE A 19 -2.83 -7.73 13.60
C PHE A 19 -2.82 -7.65 15.11
N PHE A 20 -3.20 -8.76 15.76
CA PHE A 20 -3.19 -8.89 17.21
C PHE A 20 -2.04 -9.80 17.66
N ASP A 21 -1.56 -9.59 18.87
CA ASP A 21 -0.71 -10.56 19.55
C ASP A 21 -1.56 -11.68 20.21
N GLU A 22 -0.87 -12.63 20.82
CA GLU A 22 -1.49 -13.75 21.55
C GLU A 22 -2.38 -13.32 22.73
N TYR A 23 -2.22 -12.07 23.19
CA TYR A 23 -3.01 -11.50 24.29
C TYR A 23 -4.14 -10.59 23.78
N GLY A 24 -4.38 -10.55 22.48
CA GLY A 24 -5.43 -9.71 21.88
C GLY A 24 -5.08 -8.22 21.76
N LYS A 25 -3.81 -7.83 21.92
CA LYS A 25 -3.35 -6.45 21.76
C LYS A 25 -3.02 -6.17 20.31
N ILE A 26 -3.45 -5.00 19.81
CA ILE A 26 -3.13 -4.55 18.46
C ILE A 26 -1.61 -4.34 18.31
N LEU A 27 -1.00 -5.10 17.41
CA LEU A 27 0.40 -4.97 17.02
C LEU A 27 0.58 -4.00 15.86
N ASP A 28 -0.18 -4.20 14.80
CA ASP A 28 -0.05 -3.44 13.59
C ASP A 28 -1.42 -2.94 13.15
N PHE A 29 -1.45 -1.79 12.48
CA PHE A 29 -2.67 -1.11 12.11
C PHE A 29 -2.54 -0.46 10.72
N LEU A 30 -3.47 -0.76 9.81
CA LEU A 30 -3.60 -0.14 8.50
C LEU A 30 -5.01 0.41 8.34
N TYR A 31 -5.12 1.70 8.08
CA TYR A 31 -6.37 2.36 7.75
C TYR A 31 -6.30 2.95 6.34
N LEU A 32 -7.33 2.64 5.54
CA LEU A 32 -7.46 3.07 4.15
C LEU A 32 -8.75 3.87 3.97
N LYS A 33 -8.70 4.93 3.15
CA LYS A 33 -9.86 5.78 2.86
C LYS A 33 -9.87 6.17 1.39
N ASN A 34 -11.02 6.10 0.73
CA ASN A 34 -11.20 6.65 -0.60
C ASN A 34 -11.46 8.15 -0.53
N GLU A 35 -10.82 8.90 -1.41
CA GLU A 35 -10.96 10.35 -1.57
C GLU A 35 -10.99 10.69 -3.06
N GLU A 36 -11.81 11.65 -3.47
CA GLU A 36 -11.95 12.06 -4.87
C GLU A 36 -11.65 13.55 -5.08
N GLU A 37 -11.43 14.28 -4.00
CA GLU A 37 -11.23 15.73 -4.01
C GLU A 37 -9.82 16.10 -4.51
N SER A 38 -9.66 17.36 -4.93
CA SER A 38 -8.34 17.93 -5.17
C SER A 38 -7.57 18.07 -3.85
N MET A 39 -6.25 17.94 -3.92
CA MET A 39 -5.38 18.20 -2.78
C MET A 39 -4.84 19.63 -2.91
N ASP A 40 -5.56 20.58 -2.31
CA ASP A 40 -5.25 22.01 -2.38
C ASP A 40 -4.25 22.47 -1.32
N ASP A 41 -4.04 21.62 -0.31
CA ASP A 41 -3.14 21.85 0.83
C ASP A 41 -1.71 21.30 0.60
N VAL A 42 -1.39 20.95 -0.65
CA VAL A 42 -0.07 20.45 -1.05
C VAL A 42 0.57 21.32 -2.14
N VAL A 43 1.90 21.27 -2.23
CA VAL A 43 2.68 22.00 -3.25
C VAL A 43 3.61 21.03 -3.98
N PRO A 44 3.48 20.89 -5.31
CA PRO A 44 2.44 21.46 -6.16
C PRO A 44 1.04 20.91 -5.84
N ARG A 45 0.01 21.71 -6.12
CA ARG A 45 -1.40 21.29 -5.97
C ARG A 45 -1.69 20.09 -6.88
N LEU A 46 -2.44 19.11 -6.37
CA LEU A 46 -2.83 17.94 -7.13
C LEU A 46 -4.32 18.02 -7.53
N PRO A 47 -4.67 17.75 -8.80
CA PRO A 47 -6.05 17.83 -9.29
C PRO A 47 -6.91 16.74 -8.65
N SER A 48 -8.24 16.88 -8.75
CA SER A 48 -9.20 15.83 -8.34
C SER A 48 -8.94 14.55 -9.13
N LYS A 49 -8.87 13.44 -8.41
CA LYS A 49 -8.76 12.06 -8.91
C LYS A 49 -9.34 11.10 -7.88
N LYS A 50 -9.74 9.94 -8.33
CA LYS A 50 -10.15 8.85 -7.45
C LYS A 50 -8.92 8.25 -6.77
N ARG A 51 -8.74 8.50 -5.49
CA ARG A 51 -7.54 8.10 -4.73
C ARG A 51 -7.87 7.21 -3.57
N LEU A 52 -7.00 6.24 -3.34
CA LEU A 52 -6.92 5.49 -2.09
C LEU A 52 -5.85 6.11 -1.19
N LYS A 53 -6.26 6.67 -0.08
CA LYS A 53 -5.36 7.21 0.95
C LYS A 53 -4.95 6.12 1.93
N VAL A 54 -3.66 6.00 2.17
CA VAL A 54 -3.10 5.29 3.31
C VAL A 54 -3.09 6.25 4.50
N GLY A 55 -4.17 6.25 5.28
CA GLY A 55 -4.38 7.21 6.37
C GLY A 55 -3.58 6.86 7.63
N THR A 56 -3.34 5.58 7.87
CA THR A 56 -2.46 5.10 8.95
C THR A 56 -1.78 3.82 8.53
N PHE A 57 -0.47 3.79 8.68
CA PHE A 57 0.36 2.62 8.44
C PHE A 57 1.31 2.43 9.62
N LYS A 58 0.94 1.59 10.56
CA LYS A 58 1.72 1.34 11.78
C LYS A 58 2.08 -0.12 11.88
N ILE A 59 3.38 -0.40 11.95
CA ILE A 59 3.92 -1.75 12.12
C ILE A 59 4.94 -1.71 13.25
N LYS A 60 4.86 -2.67 14.15
CA LYS A 60 5.93 -2.88 15.11
C LYS A 60 7.09 -3.62 14.43
N PRO A 61 8.29 -3.03 14.37
CA PRO A 61 9.45 -3.66 13.77
C PRO A 61 9.82 -4.93 14.55
N ARG A 62 9.73 -6.09 13.92
CA ARG A 62 10.14 -7.39 14.48
C ARG A 62 10.58 -8.35 13.39
N HIS A 63 11.40 -7.93 12.43
CA HIS A 63 11.87 -8.80 11.35
C HIS A 63 10.76 -9.67 10.70
N THR A 64 9.52 -9.17 10.70
CA THR A 64 8.35 -9.84 10.16
C THR A 64 7.92 -9.18 8.86
N ARG A 65 7.41 -9.97 7.93
CA ARG A 65 6.94 -9.51 6.61
C ARG A 65 5.54 -8.88 6.65
N ARG A 66 5.13 -8.36 7.81
CA ARG A 66 3.78 -7.76 7.98
C ARG A 66 3.58 -6.49 7.17
N GLY A 67 4.67 -5.72 6.95
CA GLY A 67 4.65 -4.57 6.06
C GLY A 67 4.27 -4.94 4.63
N GLU A 68 4.82 -6.03 4.12
CA GLU A 68 4.50 -6.55 2.80
C GLU A 68 3.04 -7.03 2.70
N ARG A 69 2.52 -7.65 3.76
CA ARG A 69 1.10 -8.03 3.83
C ARG A 69 0.17 -6.82 3.82
N PHE A 70 0.54 -5.73 4.48
CA PHE A 70 -0.22 -4.48 4.42
C PHE A 70 -0.11 -3.84 3.03
N MET A 71 1.08 -3.85 2.42
CA MET A 71 1.24 -3.38 1.05
C MET A 71 0.36 -4.16 0.08
N LYS A 72 0.28 -5.49 0.24
CA LYS A 72 -0.68 -6.32 -0.51
C LYS A 72 -2.11 -5.84 -0.32
N LYS A 73 -2.54 -5.61 0.93
CA LYS A 73 -3.91 -5.13 1.21
C LYS A 73 -4.21 -3.76 0.59
N ILE A 74 -3.21 -2.89 0.54
CA ILE A 74 -3.33 -1.60 -0.15
C ILE A 74 -3.57 -1.82 -1.64
N MET A 75 -2.77 -2.69 -2.29
CA MET A 75 -2.92 -2.97 -3.72
C MET A 75 -4.25 -3.70 -4.03
N ASP A 76 -4.62 -4.71 -3.26
CA ASP A 76 -5.90 -5.41 -3.39
C ASP A 76 -7.07 -4.42 -3.34
N ARG A 77 -7.03 -3.49 -2.39
CA ARG A 77 -8.07 -2.48 -2.21
C ARG A 77 -8.08 -1.48 -3.36
N ALA A 78 -6.91 -1.01 -3.80
CA ALA A 78 -6.78 -0.08 -4.92
C ALA A 78 -7.36 -0.66 -6.21
N ILE A 79 -7.12 -1.94 -6.49
CA ILE A 79 -7.64 -2.65 -7.65
C ILE A 79 -9.14 -2.86 -7.52
N THR A 80 -9.62 -3.31 -6.37
CA THR A 80 -11.06 -3.57 -6.12
C THR A 80 -11.89 -2.29 -6.25
N ASP A 81 -11.38 -1.18 -5.74
CA ASP A 81 -12.06 0.11 -5.79
C ASP A 81 -11.83 0.86 -7.12
N ASP A 82 -11.00 0.32 -8.03
CA ASP A 82 -10.69 0.89 -9.33
C ASP A 82 -10.25 2.37 -9.21
N VAL A 83 -9.21 2.62 -8.39
CA VAL A 83 -8.72 3.99 -8.14
C VAL A 83 -7.68 4.43 -9.17
N ASP A 84 -7.54 5.73 -9.38
CA ASP A 84 -6.51 6.29 -10.27
C ASP A 84 -5.13 6.30 -9.62
N GLU A 85 -5.10 6.57 -8.31
CA GLU A 85 -3.87 6.72 -7.55
C GLU A 85 -4.02 6.16 -6.13
N VAL A 86 -2.90 5.66 -5.59
CA VAL A 86 -2.75 5.40 -4.14
C VAL A 86 -1.77 6.42 -3.58
N TYR A 87 -2.06 7.01 -2.43
CA TYR A 87 -1.14 7.96 -1.82
C TYR A 87 -1.00 7.79 -0.30
N VAL A 88 0.14 8.25 0.19
CA VAL A 88 0.46 8.33 1.61
C VAL A 88 1.19 9.64 1.91
N THR A 89 0.97 10.21 3.09
CA THR A 89 1.76 11.35 3.57
C THR A 89 2.68 10.91 4.70
N ILE A 90 3.97 11.26 4.62
CA ILE A 90 4.99 10.83 5.57
C ILE A 90 5.94 12.00 5.88
N PHE A 91 6.18 12.28 7.15
CA PHE A 91 7.23 13.21 7.54
C PHE A 91 8.61 12.63 7.19
N PRO A 92 9.49 13.41 6.52
CA PRO A 92 10.85 12.97 6.16
C PRO A 92 11.80 13.01 7.36
N LYS A 93 11.51 12.17 8.36
CA LYS A 93 12.34 12.02 9.55
C LYS A 93 13.25 10.81 9.43
N PRO A 94 14.47 10.84 10.01
CA PRO A 94 15.41 9.73 9.93
C PRO A 94 14.82 8.38 10.34
N GLU A 95 13.99 8.37 11.38
CA GLU A 95 13.30 7.17 11.85
C GLU A 95 12.24 6.62 10.89
N LEU A 96 11.79 7.42 9.90
CA LEU A 96 10.80 7.05 8.90
C LEU A 96 11.39 6.80 7.49
N GLU A 97 12.70 6.99 7.33
CA GLU A 97 13.39 6.78 6.05
C GLU A 97 13.17 5.36 5.51
N TYR A 98 13.22 4.36 6.39
CA TYR A 98 12.90 2.99 6.03
C TYR A 98 11.48 2.83 5.48
N LEU A 99 10.51 3.55 6.05
CA LEU A 99 9.14 3.50 5.60
C LEU A 99 8.98 4.16 4.22
N ILE A 100 9.63 5.31 4.01
CA ILE A 100 9.66 6.00 2.71
C ILE A 100 10.24 5.06 1.64
N SER A 101 11.45 4.53 1.88
CA SER A 101 12.10 3.58 0.96
C SER A 101 11.26 2.32 0.71
N SER A 102 10.51 1.89 1.72
CA SER A 102 9.58 0.76 1.54
C SER A 102 8.46 1.09 0.57
N PHE A 103 7.84 2.28 0.64
CA PHE A 103 6.83 2.71 -0.32
C PHE A 103 7.43 2.91 -1.72
N GLU A 104 8.60 3.53 -1.82
CA GLU A 104 9.31 3.72 -3.09
C GLU A 104 9.60 2.38 -3.80
N LYS A 105 9.98 1.36 -3.06
CA LYS A 105 10.15 -0.01 -3.58
C LYS A 105 8.89 -0.55 -4.27
N TYR A 106 7.72 -0.09 -3.85
CA TYR A 106 6.43 -0.48 -4.43
C TYR A 106 5.89 0.53 -5.45
N GLY A 107 6.75 1.37 -6.02
CA GLY A 107 6.41 2.30 -7.09
C GLY A 107 5.68 3.55 -6.64
N PHE A 108 5.83 3.95 -5.39
CA PHE A 108 5.40 5.26 -4.94
C PHE A 108 6.49 6.28 -5.20
N HIS A 109 6.13 7.45 -5.69
CA HIS A 109 7.05 8.54 -5.99
C HIS A 109 6.67 9.79 -5.21
N HIS A 110 7.65 10.53 -4.72
CA HIS A 110 7.43 11.83 -4.09
C HIS A 110 7.01 12.86 -5.14
N VAL A 111 5.78 13.35 -5.04
CA VAL A 111 5.18 14.24 -6.04
C VAL A 111 4.85 15.64 -5.50
N ALA A 112 4.66 15.78 -4.20
CA ALA A 112 4.30 17.05 -3.57
C ALA A 112 4.69 17.07 -2.09
N ASN A 113 4.64 18.26 -1.50
CA ASN A 113 4.83 18.46 -0.06
C ASN A 113 3.56 19.08 0.54
N LYS A 114 3.15 18.56 1.68
CA LYS A 114 2.09 19.11 2.50
C LYS A 114 2.68 19.87 3.69
N ASN A 115 2.35 21.16 3.82
CA ASN A 115 2.88 21.97 4.90
C ASN A 115 2.07 21.80 6.19
N HIS A 116 2.78 21.56 7.30
CA HIS A 116 2.22 21.45 8.64
C HIS A 116 2.79 22.50 9.61
N GLY A 117 3.03 23.70 9.12
CA GLY A 117 3.56 24.81 9.92
C GLY A 117 4.92 24.46 10.54
N GLU A 118 5.04 24.55 11.86
CA GLU A 118 6.30 24.32 12.59
C GLU A 118 6.81 22.86 12.54
N GLN A 119 5.96 21.90 12.20
CA GLN A 119 6.37 20.49 12.08
C GLN A 119 7.12 20.17 10.79
N GLY A 120 7.19 21.13 9.89
CA GLY A 120 7.81 20.96 8.59
C GLY A 120 6.88 20.26 7.57
N PRO A 121 7.37 20.04 6.34
CA PRO A 121 6.57 19.43 5.29
C PRO A 121 6.47 17.92 5.47
N GLU A 122 5.30 17.34 5.18
CA GLU A 122 5.14 15.93 4.88
C GLU A 122 5.38 15.68 3.39
N TYR A 123 6.06 14.61 3.04
CA TYR A 123 6.13 14.13 1.67
C TYR A 123 4.79 13.48 1.27
N VAL A 124 4.30 13.83 0.11
CA VAL A 124 3.17 13.16 -0.52
C VAL A 124 3.73 12.16 -1.53
N LEU A 125 3.69 10.88 -1.17
CA LEU A 125 4.12 9.78 -2.03
C LEU A 125 2.91 9.23 -2.76
N VAL A 126 2.96 9.15 -4.08
CA VAL A 126 1.86 8.69 -4.93
C VAL A 126 2.31 7.54 -5.82
N LYS A 127 1.48 6.50 -5.89
CA LYS A 127 1.56 5.45 -6.92
C LYS A 127 0.42 5.65 -7.91
N ASN A 128 0.75 5.85 -9.19
CA ASN A 128 -0.21 5.95 -10.27
C ASN A 128 -0.66 4.54 -10.70
N MET A 129 -1.97 4.26 -10.63
CA MET A 129 -2.56 2.98 -11.01
C MET A 129 -2.99 2.95 -12.50
N ARG A 130 -2.87 4.09 -13.21
CA ARG A 130 -3.23 4.27 -14.64
C ARG A 130 -2.00 4.50 -15.53
N ALA A 131 -0.80 4.28 -15.03
CA ALA A 131 0.41 4.50 -15.81
C ALA A 131 0.50 3.52 -16.98
N GLN A 132 0.68 4.04 -18.19
CA GLN A 132 0.84 3.25 -19.41
C GLN A 132 2.26 2.70 -19.56
N GLU A 133 3.25 3.47 -19.08
CA GLU A 133 4.65 3.08 -19.07
C GLU A 133 5.10 2.96 -17.61
N MET A 134 5.39 1.75 -17.21
CA MET A 134 5.88 1.44 -15.86
C MET A 134 7.20 0.67 -15.97
N ASP A 135 8.14 1.04 -15.13
CA ASP A 135 9.38 0.28 -14.97
C ASP A 135 9.10 -0.92 -14.05
N ILE A 136 9.01 -2.11 -14.64
CA ILE A 136 8.75 -3.37 -13.93
C ILE A 136 9.69 -3.58 -12.74
N VAL A 137 10.90 -3.04 -12.81
CA VAL A 137 11.90 -3.18 -11.74
C VAL A 137 11.65 -2.20 -10.59
N LYS A 138 11.18 -0.98 -10.91
CA LYS A 138 10.97 0.09 -9.94
C LYS A 138 9.53 0.18 -9.42
N ASP A 139 8.55 -0.13 -10.28
CA ASP A 139 7.14 0.10 -10.02
C ASP A 139 6.40 -1.19 -9.61
N TYR A 140 7.04 -2.01 -8.84
CA TYR A 140 6.43 -3.25 -8.36
C TYR A 140 5.37 -2.98 -7.25
N PRO A 141 4.23 -3.73 -7.20
CA PRO A 141 3.76 -4.63 -8.24
C PRO A 141 3.34 -3.88 -9.50
N PHE A 142 3.70 -4.43 -10.67
CA PHE A 142 3.30 -3.85 -11.94
C PHE A 142 1.82 -4.10 -12.17
N VAL A 143 1.02 -3.04 -12.14
CA VAL A 143 -0.41 -3.07 -12.37
C VAL A 143 -0.80 -1.87 -13.22
N SER A 144 -1.55 -2.10 -14.30
CA SER A 144 -2.26 -1.06 -15.03
C SER A 144 -3.75 -1.38 -15.03
N LEU A 145 -4.57 -0.39 -14.71
CA LEU A 145 -6.03 -0.52 -14.71
C LEU A 145 -6.65 0.08 -15.98
N ASP A 146 -5.84 0.67 -16.86
CA ASP A 146 -6.33 1.33 -18.06
C ASP A 146 -6.78 0.35 -19.14
N GLY A 147 -8.03 0.49 -19.55
CA GLY A 147 -8.57 -0.12 -20.77
C GLY A 147 -8.63 -1.64 -20.81
N VAL A 148 -8.45 -2.32 -19.67
CA VAL A 148 -8.48 -3.78 -19.60
C VAL A 148 -9.49 -4.28 -18.58
N GLU A 149 -10.23 -5.29 -18.97
CA GLU A 149 -11.19 -5.98 -18.08
C GLU A 149 -10.48 -6.80 -17.00
N LYS A 150 -9.25 -7.26 -17.28
CA LYS A 150 -8.42 -8.06 -16.36
C LYS A 150 -6.99 -7.56 -16.40
N ASN A 151 -6.36 -7.48 -15.24
CA ASN A 151 -4.96 -7.14 -15.09
C ASN A 151 -4.14 -8.38 -14.73
N ILE A 152 -2.95 -8.48 -15.33
CA ILE A 152 -1.96 -9.48 -14.94
C ILE A 152 -0.94 -8.77 -14.05
N LEU A 153 -0.82 -9.24 -12.82
CA LEU A 153 0.24 -8.81 -11.91
C LEU A 153 1.53 -9.55 -12.24
N ALA A 154 2.57 -8.81 -12.59
CA ALA A 154 3.91 -9.36 -12.64
C ALA A 154 4.42 -9.53 -11.21
N ILE A 155 4.59 -10.78 -10.77
CA ILE A 155 5.02 -11.11 -9.43
C ILE A 155 6.50 -11.44 -9.44
N ARG A 156 7.27 -10.75 -8.61
CA ARG A 156 8.68 -11.05 -8.42
C ARG A 156 8.84 -12.29 -7.53
N PRO A 157 9.74 -13.22 -7.86
CA PRO A 157 9.97 -14.42 -7.06
C PRO A 157 10.36 -14.09 -5.61
N ASP A 158 11.17 -13.03 -5.38
CA ASP A 158 11.56 -12.60 -4.04
C ASP A 158 10.36 -12.12 -3.20
N TYR A 159 9.38 -11.49 -3.83
CA TYR A 159 8.13 -11.08 -3.17
C TYR A 159 7.27 -12.29 -2.81
N HIS A 160 7.16 -13.25 -3.71
CA HIS A 160 6.44 -14.50 -3.44
C HIS A 160 7.07 -15.24 -2.26
N THR A 161 8.38 -15.46 -2.29
CA THR A 161 9.13 -16.09 -1.20
C THR A 161 8.98 -15.34 0.11
N ALA A 162 8.88 -14.00 0.05
CA ALA A 162 8.65 -13.15 1.20
C ALA A 162 7.27 -13.37 1.84
N LEU A 163 6.22 -13.57 1.03
CA LEU A 163 4.86 -13.79 1.52
C LEU A 163 4.61 -15.25 1.96
N PHE A 164 5.29 -16.20 1.33
CA PHE A 164 5.09 -17.64 1.50
C PHE A 164 6.42 -18.37 1.69
N PRO A 165 7.14 -18.13 2.79
CA PRO A 165 8.48 -18.66 3.02
C PRO A 165 8.53 -20.18 3.07
N ASP A 166 7.45 -20.80 3.53
CA ASP A 166 7.35 -22.27 3.68
C ASP A 166 6.66 -22.92 2.46
N SER A 167 6.50 -22.18 1.38
CA SER A 167 5.91 -22.70 0.15
C SER A 167 6.88 -23.65 -0.56
N ILE A 168 6.35 -24.74 -1.05
CA ILE A 168 7.07 -25.64 -1.97
C ILE A 168 7.60 -24.93 -3.21
N LEU A 169 7.00 -23.81 -3.54
CA LEU A 169 7.32 -22.97 -4.70
C LEU A 169 8.67 -22.25 -4.60
N ASN A 170 9.34 -22.28 -3.44
CA ASN A 170 10.64 -21.63 -3.28
C ASN A 170 11.76 -22.28 -4.15
N ASN A 171 11.54 -23.49 -4.64
CA ASN A 171 12.48 -24.24 -5.46
C ASN A 171 11.94 -24.54 -6.87
N GLU A 172 10.76 -24.03 -7.20
CA GLU A 172 10.09 -24.31 -8.46
C GLU A 172 10.40 -23.26 -9.53
N ASP A 173 10.16 -23.63 -10.78
CA ASP A 173 10.22 -22.71 -11.91
C ASP A 173 9.20 -21.57 -11.69
N PRO A 174 9.54 -20.30 -11.96
CA PRO A 174 8.61 -19.18 -11.89
C PRO A 174 7.28 -19.39 -12.64
N TYR A 175 7.26 -20.27 -13.63
CA TYR A 175 6.05 -20.64 -14.35
C TYR A 175 5.11 -21.50 -13.51
N ASP A 176 5.63 -22.43 -12.72
CA ASP A 176 4.84 -23.32 -11.86
C ASP A 176 4.27 -22.57 -10.66
N LEU A 177 4.92 -21.49 -10.23
CA LEU A 177 4.44 -20.60 -9.19
C LEU A 177 3.03 -20.07 -9.44
N VAL A 178 2.62 -19.92 -10.70
CA VAL A 178 1.31 -19.38 -11.08
C VAL A 178 0.20 -20.41 -10.93
N HIS A 179 0.52 -21.70 -11.10
CA HIS A 179 -0.47 -22.78 -11.11
C HIS A 179 -0.79 -23.33 -9.72
N ASP A 180 0.17 -23.32 -8.80
CA ASP A 180 0.02 -23.91 -7.47
C ASP A 180 -0.43 -22.89 -6.40
N ILE A 181 -0.69 -21.66 -6.79
CA ILE A 181 -1.14 -20.61 -5.87
C ILE A 181 -2.52 -20.95 -5.33
N SER A 182 -2.60 -21.06 -4.01
CA SER A 182 -3.85 -21.32 -3.31
C SER A 182 -4.98 -20.37 -3.71
N PRO A 183 -6.20 -20.89 -3.93
CA PRO A 183 -7.38 -20.09 -4.22
C PRO A 183 -7.67 -18.95 -3.24
N THR A 184 -7.13 -19.01 -2.03
CA THR A 184 -7.28 -17.96 -1.00
C THR A 184 -6.36 -16.77 -1.20
N ASN A 185 -5.43 -16.86 -2.15
CA ASN A 185 -4.42 -15.84 -2.43
C ASN A 185 -4.93 -14.87 -3.50
N SER A 186 -5.70 -13.87 -3.09
CA SER A 186 -6.37 -12.95 -4.00
C SER A 186 -5.44 -12.14 -4.91
N ILE A 187 -4.15 -12.00 -4.54
CA ILE A 187 -3.15 -11.26 -5.35
C ILE A 187 -2.97 -11.86 -6.74
N TYR A 188 -3.22 -13.14 -6.88
CA TYR A 188 -3.00 -13.89 -8.10
C TYR A 188 -4.28 -14.17 -8.89
N LYS A 189 -5.40 -13.63 -8.42
CA LYS A 189 -6.74 -13.88 -8.98
C LYS A 189 -7.37 -12.64 -9.58
N ILE A 190 -6.58 -11.77 -10.14
CA ILE A 190 -7.10 -10.58 -10.80
C ILE A 190 -7.44 -10.89 -12.25
#